data_36c8923dbea7acaeaf1e02560f519360
#
_entry.id   36c8923dbea7acaeaf1e02560f519360
#
_cell.length_a   1.000
_cell.length_b   1.000
_cell.length_c   1.000
_cell.angle_alpha   90.00
_cell.angle_beta   90.00
_cell.angle_gamma   90.00
#
_symmetry.space_group_name_H-M   'P 1'
#
loop_
_entity.id
_entity.type
_entity.pdbx_description
1 polymer ?
#
loop_
_entity_poly.entity_id
_entity_poly.type
_entity_poly.pdbx_seq_one_letter_code
_entity_poly.pdbx_strand_id
1 'polypeptide(L)'
;MKKVILYIAVSLDGYIADNQGSVGWIKGHDDTVELEDTFSPFFCSVDTVVMGRNTFDQIVTSLSCDQWPYTGATTYVLTHHNETNDTEQIRFKNMDVCQLVEELRQGVGKNIWICGGAEIAGRLIGKNMIDTYHLAVIPVILGSGVRLFGSSAPKIRLTLVETKKYNGIVEVIYDIANSDVVIRNMNKGDIDQVMQIWLATNVQAHDFIAETYWKGQFENVKKLIPASEVYVCEKSNKIVGFIGLSENYIAGIFVAFNFQSYGIGKRLLDYAKGLKPELYLHVYQKNIRAVKFYQRENFVIESETVDATGEKEFLMKTL
;
A
#
# COMPACT_ATOMS: atom_id res chain seq x y z
N MET A 1 5.30 0.45 7.33
CA MET A 1 5.05 1.82 6.83
C MET A 1 3.60 1.92 6.36
N LYS A 2 2.87 2.96 6.77
CA LYS A 2 1.46 3.14 6.41
C LYS A 2 1.35 3.47 4.91
N LYS A 3 0.36 2.88 4.20
CA LYS A 3 0.03 3.32 2.84
C LYS A 3 -0.75 4.63 2.86
N VAL A 4 -0.53 5.47 1.87
CA VAL A 4 -1.29 6.71 1.62
C VAL A 4 -2.29 6.45 0.51
N ILE A 5 -3.56 6.54 0.84
CA ILE A 5 -4.67 6.23 -0.06
C ILE A 5 -5.46 7.50 -0.32
N LEU A 6 -5.58 7.89 -1.57
CA LEU A 6 -6.52 8.91 -2.00
C LEU A 6 -7.85 8.22 -2.32
N TYR A 7 -8.83 8.31 -1.42
CA TYR A 7 -10.19 7.83 -1.68
C TYR A 7 -11.13 9.02 -1.79
N ILE A 8 -11.68 9.22 -2.99
CA ILE A 8 -12.47 10.41 -3.30
C ILE A 8 -13.46 10.14 -4.44
N ALA A 9 -14.65 10.75 -4.34
CA ALA A 9 -15.61 10.79 -5.43
C ALA A 9 -15.18 11.80 -6.49
N VAL A 10 -15.39 11.47 -7.76
CA VAL A 10 -15.03 12.30 -8.90
C VAL A 10 -16.12 12.21 -9.97
N SER A 11 -16.46 13.35 -10.62
CA SER A 11 -17.34 13.33 -11.79
C SER A 11 -16.65 12.63 -12.98
N LEU A 12 -17.42 12.19 -13.96
CA LEU A 12 -16.87 11.53 -15.15
C LEU A 12 -15.82 12.41 -15.88
N ASP A 13 -15.93 13.73 -15.80
CA ASP A 13 -15.00 14.69 -16.39
C ASP A 13 -13.94 15.23 -15.41
N GLY A 14 -13.79 14.61 -14.21
CA GLY A 14 -12.64 14.76 -13.33
C GLY A 14 -12.73 15.87 -12.28
N TYR A 15 -13.93 16.32 -11.89
CA TYR A 15 -14.14 17.29 -10.83
C TYR A 15 -14.52 16.61 -9.50
N ILE A 16 -14.12 17.21 -8.39
CA ILE A 16 -14.44 16.75 -7.02
C ILE A 16 -15.45 17.65 -6.32
N ALA A 17 -15.73 18.81 -6.86
CA ALA A 17 -16.78 19.73 -6.44
C ALA A 17 -17.20 20.58 -7.63
N ASP A 18 -18.42 21.12 -7.60
CA ASP A 18 -18.88 22.09 -8.58
C ASP A 18 -18.24 23.48 -8.40
N ASN A 19 -18.66 24.48 -9.18
CA ASN A 19 -18.17 25.86 -9.09
C ASN A 19 -18.47 26.58 -7.77
N GLN A 20 -19.42 26.05 -6.99
CA GLN A 20 -19.81 26.57 -5.68
C GLN A 20 -19.14 25.81 -4.55
N GLY A 21 -18.32 24.79 -4.88
CA GLY A 21 -17.71 23.89 -3.91
C GLY A 21 -18.67 22.81 -3.40
N SER A 22 -19.87 22.68 -3.98
CA SER A 22 -20.86 21.69 -3.56
C SER A 22 -20.52 20.30 -4.07
N VAL A 23 -20.89 19.29 -3.26
CA VAL A 23 -20.76 17.87 -3.54
C VAL A 23 -22.13 17.16 -3.61
N GLY A 24 -23.22 17.90 -3.68
CA GLY A 24 -24.59 17.36 -3.71
C GLY A 24 -24.94 16.51 -4.94
N TRP A 25 -24.07 16.50 -5.94
CA TRP A 25 -24.14 15.68 -7.15
C TRP A 25 -23.58 14.26 -6.97
N ILE A 26 -22.98 13.95 -5.81
CA ILE A 26 -22.44 12.61 -5.52
C ILE A 26 -23.60 11.67 -5.23
N LYS A 27 -24.18 11.12 -6.30
CA LYS A 27 -25.34 10.24 -6.26
C LYS A 27 -25.22 9.16 -7.33
N GLY A 28 -25.90 8.02 -7.14
CA GLY A 28 -26.14 7.06 -8.20
C GLY A 28 -27.09 7.60 -9.27
N HIS A 29 -27.31 6.85 -10.32
CA HIS A 29 -28.21 7.22 -11.40
C HIS A 29 -29.70 6.99 -11.05
N ASP A 30 -29.98 6.24 -9.99
CA ASP A 30 -31.32 5.95 -9.50
C ASP A 30 -31.41 6.27 -8.00
N ASP A 31 -32.15 7.32 -7.66
CA ASP A 31 -32.33 7.78 -6.28
C ASP A 31 -33.18 6.82 -5.43
N THR A 32 -33.84 5.83 -6.03
CA THR A 32 -34.67 4.82 -5.33
C THR A 32 -33.86 3.60 -4.89
N VAL A 33 -32.64 3.44 -5.40
CA VAL A 33 -31.75 2.32 -5.07
C VAL A 33 -30.81 2.73 -3.93
N GLU A 34 -30.84 1.97 -2.84
CA GLU A 34 -29.90 2.14 -1.75
C GLU A 34 -28.48 1.87 -2.23
N LEU A 35 -27.53 2.76 -1.89
CA LEU A 35 -26.14 2.61 -2.28
C LEU A 35 -25.49 1.49 -1.44
N GLU A 36 -24.69 0.67 -2.11
CA GLU A 36 -23.83 -0.30 -1.44
C GLU A 36 -22.82 0.41 -0.54
N ASP A 37 -22.68 -0.03 0.71
CA ASP A 37 -21.69 0.51 1.63
C ASP A 37 -20.29 0.01 1.26
N THR A 38 -19.61 0.72 0.38
CA THR A 38 -18.20 0.46 0.03
C THR A 38 -17.24 1.22 0.92
N PHE A 39 -17.75 2.24 1.66
CA PHE A 39 -16.94 3.10 2.51
C PHE A 39 -16.53 2.42 3.83
N SER A 40 -17.44 1.76 4.54
CA SER A 40 -17.12 1.15 5.84
C SER A 40 -16.02 0.09 5.76
N PRO A 41 -15.99 -0.83 4.78
CA PRO A 41 -14.86 -1.76 4.61
C PRO A 41 -13.53 -1.04 4.34
N PHE A 42 -13.54 0.04 3.56
CA PHE A 42 -12.36 0.86 3.33
C PHE A 42 -11.92 1.54 4.64
N PHE A 43 -12.83 2.21 5.34
CA PHE A 43 -12.53 2.96 6.57
C PHE A 43 -11.99 2.06 7.69
N CYS A 44 -12.42 0.80 7.77
CA CYS A 44 -11.83 -0.20 8.66
C CYS A 44 -10.33 -0.42 8.45
N SER A 45 -9.80 -0.10 7.26
CA SER A 45 -8.37 -0.20 6.93
C SER A 45 -7.56 1.05 7.30
N VAL A 46 -8.21 2.10 7.82
CA VAL A 46 -7.66 3.43 8.07
C VAL A 46 -7.60 3.70 9.58
N ASP A 47 -6.59 4.42 10.03
CA ASP A 47 -6.51 4.99 11.38
C ASP A 47 -6.14 6.48 11.38
N THR A 48 -5.87 7.02 10.22
CA THR A 48 -5.42 8.41 10.03
C THR A 48 -6.11 9.03 8.83
N VAL A 49 -6.75 10.17 9.02
CA VAL A 49 -7.40 10.95 7.97
C VAL A 49 -6.66 12.27 7.82
N VAL A 50 -6.41 12.70 6.58
CA VAL A 50 -5.78 14.00 6.28
C VAL A 50 -6.69 14.78 5.34
N MET A 51 -7.03 16.01 5.69
CA MET A 51 -7.86 16.90 4.88
C MET A 51 -7.46 18.36 5.02
N GLY A 52 -7.88 19.17 4.05
CA GLY A 52 -7.77 20.62 4.14
C GLY A 52 -8.90 21.24 4.95
N ARG A 53 -8.71 22.49 5.40
CA ARG A 53 -9.68 23.23 6.19
C ARG A 53 -11.05 23.35 5.52
N ASN A 54 -11.11 23.67 4.24
CA ASN A 54 -12.38 23.81 3.52
C ASN A 54 -13.20 22.50 3.52
N THR A 55 -12.52 21.36 3.38
CA THR A 55 -13.19 20.05 3.45
C THR A 55 -13.71 19.79 4.85
N PHE A 56 -12.93 20.10 5.88
CA PHE A 56 -13.36 19.97 7.27
C PHE A 56 -14.60 20.83 7.56
N ASP A 57 -14.54 22.13 7.19
CA ASP A 57 -15.64 23.06 7.40
C ASP A 57 -16.91 22.57 6.71
N GLN A 58 -16.82 22.10 5.47
CA GLN A 58 -17.95 21.55 4.72
C GLN A 58 -18.58 20.33 5.44
N ILE A 59 -17.75 19.45 5.98
CA ILE A 59 -18.24 18.28 6.72
C ILE A 59 -19.04 18.73 7.94
N VAL A 60 -18.49 19.58 8.78
CA VAL A 60 -19.13 19.97 10.05
C VAL A 60 -20.29 20.94 9.88
N THR A 61 -20.36 21.68 8.78
CA THR A 61 -21.44 22.67 8.55
C THR A 61 -22.55 22.18 7.63
N SER A 62 -22.29 21.17 6.79
CA SER A 62 -23.23 20.82 5.71
C SER A 62 -23.48 19.33 5.55
N LEU A 63 -22.46 18.47 5.75
CA LEU A 63 -22.59 17.04 5.44
C LEU A 63 -22.88 16.18 6.68
N SER A 64 -22.35 16.56 7.84
CA SER A 64 -22.49 15.82 9.09
C SER A 64 -22.47 16.79 10.27
N CYS A 65 -23.51 17.63 10.37
CA CYS A 65 -23.58 18.72 11.35
C CYS A 65 -23.69 18.24 12.80
N ASP A 66 -24.32 17.07 13.02
CA ASP A 66 -24.68 16.58 14.35
C ASP A 66 -23.54 15.76 15.01
N GLN A 67 -22.70 15.10 14.21
CA GLN A 67 -21.64 14.25 14.75
C GLN A 67 -20.47 14.12 13.77
N TRP A 68 -19.27 13.91 14.33
CA TRP A 68 -18.08 13.64 13.52
C TRP A 68 -18.17 12.24 12.86
N PRO A 69 -18.10 12.14 11.52
CA PRO A 69 -18.35 10.87 10.84
C PRO A 69 -17.15 9.90 10.86
N TYR A 70 -15.94 10.38 11.17
CA TYR A 70 -14.69 9.58 11.10
C TYR A 70 -14.19 9.16 12.48
N THR A 71 -15.11 8.68 13.31
CA THR A 71 -14.79 8.16 14.65
C THR A 71 -13.92 6.91 14.56
N GLY A 72 -12.92 6.81 15.44
CA GLY A 72 -11.96 5.70 15.45
C GLY A 72 -10.70 5.92 14.61
N ALA A 73 -10.58 7.07 13.92
CA ALA A 73 -9.37 7.53 13.27
C ALA A 73 -8.95 8.91 13.78
N THR A 74 -7.65 9.19 13.80
CA THR A 74 -7.15 10.54 14.07
C THR A 74 -7.20 11.37 12.80
N THR A 75 -7.89 12.50 12.83
CA THR A 75 -8.00 13.42 11.69
C THR A 75 -7.04 14.59 11.83
N TYR A 76 -6.22 14.81 10.82
CA TYR A 76 -5.35 15.97 10.69
C TYR A 76 -5.96 16.96 9.69
N VAL A 77 -6.28 18.14 10.18
CA VAL A 77 -6.84 19.25 9.38
C VAL A 77 -5.73 20.25 9.10
N LEU A 78 -5.36 20.38 7.82
CA LEU A 78 -4.37 21.37 7.41
C LEU A 78 -5.01 22.74 7.25
N THR A 79 -4.41 23.73 7.89
CA THR A 79 -4.89 25.11 7.93
C THR A 79 -3.70 26.07 7.91
N HIS A 80 -3.91 27.28 7.39
CA HIS A 80 -2.92 28.37 7.47
C HIS A 80 -3.06 29.21 8.76
N HIS A 81 -4.04 28.91 9.58
CA HIS A 81 -4.26 29.58 10.86
C HIS A 81 -3.66 28.78 12.00
N ASN A 82 -3.19 29.48 13.02
CA ASN A 82 -2.77 28.86 14.27
C ASN A 82 -4.00 28.58 15.13
N GLU A 83 -4.62 27.42 14.94
CA GLU A 83 -5.77 26.98 15.71
C GLU A 83 -5.33 26.13 16.89
N THR A 84 -6.05 26.29 18.00
CA THR A 84 -5.79 25.58 19.28
C THR A 84 -6.93 24.66 19.68
N ASN A 85 -7.89 24.42 18.79
CA ASN A 85 -9.11 23.66 19.09
C ASN A 85 -8.93 22.16 18.81
N ASP A 86 -7.75 21.62 19.08
CA ASP A 86 -7.50 20.19 19.01
C ASP A 86 -8.43 19.43 19.94
N THR A 87 -8.94 18.30 19.45
CA THR A 87 -9.68 17.32 20.24
C THR A 87 -8.90 16.01 20.30
N GLU A 88 -9.44 15.01 20.98
CA GLU A 88 -8.83 13.67 21.01
C GLU A 88 -8.68 13.08 19.58
N GLN A 89 -9.64 13.36 18.70
CA GLN A 89 -9.73 12.79 17.35
C GLN A 89 -9.33 13.76 16.23
N ILE A 90 -9.34 15.07 16.46
CA ILE A 90 -9.09 16.09 15.44
C ILE A 90 -7.91 16.96 15.87
N ARG A 91 -6.93 17.10 14.97
CA ARG A 91 -5.72 17.89 15.17
C ARG A 91 -5.52 18.87 14.04
N PHE A 92 -5.47 20.16 14.35
CA PHE A 92 -5.17 21.21 13.38
C PHE A 92 -3.66 21.37 13.21
N LYS A 93 -3.19 21.49 11.97
CA LYS A 93 -1.76 21.62 11.65
C LYS A 93 -1.54 22.74 10.64
N ASN A 94 -0.63 23.66 11.00
CA ASN A 94 -0.10 24.67 10.08
C ASN A 94 1.27 24.21 9.61
N MET A 95 1.30 23.30 8.63
CA MET A 95 2.54 22.75 8.07
C MET A 95 2.30 22.23 6.65
N ASP A 96 3.38 21.94 5.95
CA ASP A 96 3.31 21.32 4.62
C ASP A 96 2.74 19.89 4.69
N VAL A 97 1.80 19.57 3.80
CA VAL A 97 1.15 18.25 3.77
C VAL A 97 2.11 17.12 3.49
N CYS A 98 3.14 17.36 2.65
CA CYS A 98 4.12 16.34 2.32
C CYS A 98 4.94 15.98 3.54
N GLN A 99 5.37 17.00 4.31
CA GLN A 99 6.07 16.79 5.57
C GLN A 99 5.19 16.03 6.58
N LEU A 100 3.93 16.44 6.78
CA LEU A 100 3.01 15.74 7.66
C LEU A 100 2.86 14.26 7.28
N VAL A 101 2.64 13.98 6.01
CA VAL A 101 2.45 12.60 5.51
C VAL A 101 3.72 11.78 5.67
N GLU A 102 4.91 12.36 5.49
CA GLU A 102 6.18 11.68 5.74
C GLU A 102 6.33 11.27 7.21
N GLU A 103 6.01 12.18 8.15
CA GLU A 103 6.02 11.90 9.59
C GLU A 103 5.02 10.78 9.95
N LEU A 104 3.78 10.88 9.46
CA LEU A 104 2.72 9.92 9.72
C LEU A 104 3.02 8.52 9.15
N ARG A 105 3.72 8.43 8.02
CA ARG A 105 4.13 7.17 7.41
C ARG A 105 5.09 6.36 8.27
N GLN A 106 5.93 7.01 9.06
CA GLN A 106 6.89 6.36 9.95
C GLN A 106 6.23 5.71 11.16
N GLY A 107 4.99 6.10 11.47
CA GLY A 107 4.23 5.55 12.59
C GLY A 107 3.79 4.10 12.36
N VAL A 108 3.49 3.43 13.49
CA VAL A 108 2.84 2.12 13.49
C VAL A 108 1.33 2.31 13.36
N GLY A 109 0.66 1.42 12.66
CA GLY A 109 -0.81 1.44 12.54
C GLY A 109 -1.31 1.06 11.14
N LYS A 110 -2.54 1.51 10.83
CA LYS A 110 -3.24 1.27 9.56
C LYS A 110 -2.87 2.34 8.51
N ASN A 111 -3.64 2.40 7.44
CA ASN A 111 -3.39 3.31 6.32
C ASN A 111 -3.74 4.77 6.66
N ILE A 112 -3.20 5.70 5.86
CA ILE A 112 -3.51 7.12 5.85
C ILE A 112 -4.48 7.38 4.70
N TRP A 113 -5.65 7.91 5.00
CA TRP A 113 -6.62 8.34 3.99
C TRP A 113 -6.50 9.83 3.72
N ILE A 114 -6.26 10.18 2.47
CA ILE A 114 -6.36 11.55 1.98
C ILE A 114 -7.82 11.77 1.56
N CYS A 115 -8.56 12.45 2.43
CA CYS A 115 -9.98 12.74 2.23
C CYS A 115 -10.21 13.86 1.19
N GLY A 116 -9.25 14.80 1.08
CA GLY A 116 -9.33 15.93 0.16
C GLY A 116 -8.88 17.25 0.86
N GLY A 117 -9.02 18.50 0.33
CA GLY A 117 -9.48 18.81 -1.05
C GLY A 117 -8.40 18.75 -2.11
N ALA A 118 -8.71 19.38 -3.25
CA ALA A 118 -7.85 19.32 -4.44
C ALA A 118 -6.42 19.82 -4.21
N GLU A 119 -6.21 20.82 -3.40
CA GLU A 119 -4.87 21.36 -3.10
C GLU A 119 -4.03 20.30 -2.35
N ILE A 120 -4.59 19.69 -1.31
CA ILE A 120 -3.94 18.63 -0.54
C ILE A 120 -3.60 17.44 -1.44
N ALA A 121 -4.58 16.94 -2.19
CA ALA A 121 -4.39 15.86 -3.14
C ALA A 121 -3.35 16.22 -4.21
N GLY A 122 -3.46 17.41 -4.80
CA GLY A 122 -2.56 17.87 -5.87
C GLY A 122 -1.09 17.96 -5.43
N ARG A 123 -0.81 18.46 -4.21
CA ARG A 123 0.55 18.50 -3.65
C ARG A 123 1.14 17.11 -3.48
N LEU A 124 0.37 16.17 -2.92
CA LEU A 124 0.82 14.79 -2.72
C LEU A 124 1.00 14.05 -4.05
N ILE A 125 0.09 14.24 -5.01
CA ILE A 125 0.20 13.73 -6.39
C ILE A 125 1.48 14.26 -7.04
N GLY A 126 1.71 15.58 -6.96
CA GLY A 126 2.89 16.24 -7.52
C GLY A 126 4.22 15.71 -6.99
N LYS A 127 4.24 15.22 -5.75
CA LYS A 127 5.40 14.62 -5.08
C LYS A 127 5.42 13.08 -5.13
N ASN A 128 4.47 12.48 -5.87
CA ASN A 128 4.32 11.01 -5.97
C ASN A 128 4.20 10.31 -4.61
N MET A 129 3.44 10.91 -3.69
CA MET A 129 3.27 10.43 -2.31
C MET A 129 1.98 9.64 -2.08
N ILE A 130 1.13 9.50 -3.08
CA ILE A 130 -0.06 8.64 -3.04
C ILE A 130 0.33 7.24 -3.50
N ASP A 131 0.06 6.22 -2.70
CA ASP A 131 0.35 4.81 -3.02
C ASP A 131 -0.82 4.16 -3.78
N THR A 132 -2.06 4.51 -3.39
CA THR A 132 -3.28 3.93 -3.96
C THR A 132 -4.27 5.05 -4.30
N TYR A 133 -4.79 5.02 -5.51
CA TYR A 133 -5.87 5.88 -6.00
C TYR A 133 -7.16 5.05 -5.99
N HIS A 134 -8.07 5.35 -5.07
CA HIS A 134 -9.40 4.77 -5.00
C HIS A 134 -10.41 5.85 -5.39
N LEU A 135 -10.90 5.80 -6.63
CA LEU A 135 -11.76 6.82 -7.19
C LEU A 135 -13.17 6.25 -7.39
N ALA A 136 -14.17 6.88 -6.79
CA ALA A 136 -15.57 6.63 -7.09
C ALA A 136 -16.01 7.56 -8.22
N VAL A 137 -16.10 7.02 -9.44
CA VAL A 137 -16.53 7.78 -10.63
C VAL A 137 -18.05 7.85 -10.64
N ILE A 138 -18.57 9.05 -10.42
CA ILE A 138 -20.00 9.33 -10.36
C ILE A 138 -20.53 9.55 -11.80
N PRO A 139 -21.71 9.03 -12.14
CA PRO A 139 -22.28 9.10 -13.49
C PRO A 139 -22.82 10.50 -13.84
N VAL A 140 -21.99 11.56 -13.72
CA VAL A 140 -22.31 12.94 -14.00
C VAL A 140 -21.15 13.65 -14.70
N ILE A 141 -21.47 14.59 -15.59
CA ILE A 141 -20.54 15.54 -16.18
C ILE A 141 -20.87 16.91 -15.61
N LEU A 142 -19.92 17.56 -14.94
CA LEU A 142 -20.09 18.88 -14.34
C LEU A 142 -19.71 20.02 -15.30
N GLY A 143 -18.80 19.77 -16.24
CA GLY A 143 -18.30 20.76 -17.20
C GLY A 143 -17.35 21.79 -16.60
N SER A 144 -17.50 22.11 -15.31
CA SER A 144 -16.67 23.07 -14.58
C SER A 144 -16.72 22.81 -13.08
N GLY A 145 -15.73 23.33 -12.33
CA GLY A 145 -15.63 23.13 -10.89
C GLY A 145 -14.18 22.92 -10.41
N VAL A 146 -14.02 22.26 -9.30
CA VAL A 146 -12.72 21.94 -8.68
C VAL A 146 -12.19 20.64 -9.24
N ARG A 147 -11.12 20.67 -10.03
CA ARG A 147 -10.50 19.47 -10.61
C ARG A 147 -9.69 18.69 -9.59
N LEU A 148 -9.79 17.36 -9.64
CA LEU A 148 -8.91 16.48 -8.87
C LEU A 148 -7.47 16.54 -9.41
N PHE A 149 -7.30 16.38 -10.71
CA PHE A 149 -6.00 16.41 -11.36
C PHE A 149 -5.80 17.77 -12.03
N GLY A 150 -4.86 18.56 -11.47
CA GLY A 150 -4.48 19.84 -12.05
C GLY A 150 -3.70 19.67 -13.36
N SER A 151 -3.59 20.75 -14.14
CA SER A 151 -2.88 20.76 -15.44
C SER A 151 -1.37 20.48 -15.34
N SER A 152 -0.78 20.64 -14.15
CA SER A 152 0.64 20.38 -13.86
C SER A 152 0.91 19.01 -13.19
N ALA A 153 -0.10 18.14 -13.11
CA ALA A 153 0.09 16.83 -12.53
C ALA A 153 1.14 16.02 -13.33
N PRO A 154 2.10 15.35 -12.66
CA PRO A 154 3.10 14.54 -13.33
C PRO A 154 2.45 13.32 -14.00
N LYS A 155 3.11 12.79 -15.03
CA LYS A 155 2.69 11.54 -15.63
C LYS A 155 3.00 10.38 -14.68
N ILE A 156 1.98 9.79 -14.08
CA ILE A 156 2.07 8.64 -13.19
C ILE A 156 1.45 7.43 -13.89
N ARG A 157 2.17 6.32 -13.94
CA ARG A 157 1.60 5.06 -14.41
C ARG A 157 0.95 4.33 -13.24
N LEU A 158 -0.24 3.81 -13.48
CA LEU A 158 -1.03 3.11 -12.49
C LEU A 158 -1.30 1.67 -12.96
N THR A 159 -1.43 0.77 -12.00
CA THR A 159 -1.85 -0.62 -12.23
C THR A 159 -3.22 -0.81 -11.61
N LEU A 160 -4.19 -1.28 -12.39
CA LEU A 160 -5.53 -1.58 -11.89
C LEU A 160 -5.45 -2.75 -10.89
N VAL A 161 -6.04 -2.54 -9.72
CA VAL A 161 -6.14 -3.53 -8.64
C VAL A 161 -7.53 -4.14 -8.61
N GLU A 162 -8.56 -3.28 -8.61
CA GLU A 162 -9.95 -3.70 -8.45
C GLU A 162 -10.90 -2.70 -9.11
N THR A 163 -12.09 -3.17 -9.49
CA THR A 163 -13.23 -2.33 -9.89
C THR A 163 -14.50 -2.83 -9.23
N LYS A 164 -15.37 -1.90 -8.80
CA LYS A 164 -16.71 -2.18 -8.30
C LYS A 164 -17.73 -1.37 -9.08
N LYS A 165 -18.94 -1.87 -9.18
CA LYS A 165 -20.05 -1.21 -9.89
C LYS A 165 -21.32 -1.33 -9.07
N TYR A 166 -21.94 -0.22 -8.76
CA TYR A 166 -23.23 -0.18 -8.06
C TYR A 166 -23.95 1.12 -8.42
N ASN A 167 -25.23 1.04 -8.67
CA ASN A 167 -26.10 2.18 -8.99
C ASN A 167 -25.50 3.21 -9.98
N GLY A 168 -24.86 2.73 -11.06
CA GLY A 168 -24.18 3.58 -12.05
C GLY A 168 -22.84 4.15 -11.63
N ILE A 169 -22.46 4.08 -10.36
CA ILE A 169 -21.14 4.46 -9.87
C ILE A 169 -20.14 3.37 -10.23
N VAL A 170 -18.95 3.77 -10.65
CA VAL A 170 -17.82 2.86 -10.88
C VAL A 170 -16.69 3.24 -9.95
N GLU A 171 -16.39 2.38 -8.98
CA GLU A 171 -15.15 2.52 -8.21
C GLU A 171 -14.00 1.85 -8.95
N VAL A 172 -12.89 2.56 -9.04
CA VAL A 172 -11.64 2.05 -9.59
C VAL A 172 -10.53 2.21 -8.57
N ILE A 173 -9.81 1.14 -8.30
CA ILE A 173 -8.69 1.11 -7.38
C ILE A 173 -7.43 0.85 -8.18
N TYR A 174 -6.51 1.80 -8.16
CA TYR A 174 -5.21 1.71 -8.79
C TYR A 174 -4.10 1.86 -7.77
N ASP A 175 -3.09 1.03 -7.85
CA ASP A 175 -1.79 1.27 -7.20
C ASP A 175 -0.83 1.94 -8.17
N ILE A 176 0.14 2.70 -7.67
CA ILE A 176 1.23 3.22 -8.50
C ILE A 176 1.94 2.04 -9.17
N ALA A 177 2.02 2.09 -10.50
CA ALA A 177 2.82 1.12 -11.23
C ALA A 177 4.29 1.30 -10.85
N ASN A 178 4.89 0.27 -10.25
CA ASN A 178 6.32 0.24 -9.98
C ASN A 178 7.11 0.05 -11.30
N SER A 179 6.98 1.00 -12.23
CA SER A 179 7.63 0.96 -13.56
C SER A 179 9.16 1.05 -13.47
N ASP A 180 9.68 1.51 -12.34
CA ASP A 180 11.12 1.67 -12.13
C ASP A 180 11.77 0.44 -11.47
N VAL A 181 10.99 -0.64 -11.33
CA VAL A 181 11.47 -1.87 -10.72
C VAL A 181 11.90 -2.84 -11.81
N VAL A 182 13.17 -3.19 -11.83
CA VAL A 182 13.74 -4.19 -12.73
C VAL A 182 14.09 -5.44 -11.94
N ILE A 183 13.66 -6.61 -12.44
CA ILE A 183 14.11 -7.89 -11.90
C ILE A 183 15.19 -8.42 -12.85
N ARG A 184 16.35 -8.75 -12.28
CA ARG A 184 17.51 -9.25 -13.00
C ARG A 184 18.29 -10.28 -12.18
N ASN A 185 19.15 -11.03 -12.83
CA ASN A 185 20.11 -11.86 -12.12
C ASN A 185 20.95 -11.00 -11.15
N MET A 186 21.23 -11.56 -9.97
CA MET A 186 22.18 -10.98 -9.03
C MET A 186 23.59 -10.99 -9.64
N ASN A 187 24.33 -9.92 -9.47
CA ASN A 187 25.75 -9.88 -9.79
C ASN A 187 26.60 -9.74 -8.50
N LYS A 188 27.93 -9.88 -8.63
CA LYS A 188 28.83 -9.89 -7.46
C LYS A 188 28.78 -8.59 -6.64
N GLY A 189 28.44 -7.46 -7.26
CA GLY A 189 28.34 -6.18 -6.58
C GLY A 189 27.09 -6.03 -5.70
N ASP A 190 26.10 -6.90 -5.87
CA ASP A 190 24.84 -6.84 -5.14
C ASP A 190 24.88 -7.54 -3.78
N ILE A 191 25.91 -8.39 -3.55
CA ILE A 191 25.92 -9.36 -2.46
C ILE A 191 25.76 -8.68 -1.08
N ASP A 192 26.39 -7.54 -0.86
CA ASP A 192 26.31 -6.86 0.44
C ASP A 192 24.89 -6.30 0.69
N GLN A 193 24.24 -5.73 -0.33
CA GLN A 193 22.85 -5.26 -0.22
C GLN A 193 21.89 -6.44 -0.02
N VAL A 194 22.06 -7.53 -0.75
CA VAL A 194 21.27 -8.77 -0.62
C VAL A 194 21.38 -9.33 0.79
N MET A 195 22.60 -9.42 1.32
CA MET A 195 22.83 -9.94 2.67
C MET A 195 22.28 -9.04 3.79
N GLN A 196 22.32 -7.72 3.62
CA GLN A 196 21.67 -6.78 4.56
C GLN A 196 20.15 -6.98 4.57
N ILE A 197 19.53 -7.12 3.39
CA ILE A 197 18.09 -7.40 3.28
C ILE A 197 17.77 -8.76 3.90
N TRP A 198 18.56 -9.79 3.60
CA TRP A 198 18.37 -11.13 4.16
C TRP A 198 18.36 -11.11 5.69
N LEU A 199 19.37 -10.51 6.31
CA LEU A 199 19.47 -10.47 7.77
C LEU A 199 18.31 -9.66 8.39
N ALA A 200 18.09 -8.44 7.90
CA ALA A 200 17.07 -7.55 8.46
C ALA A 200 15.67 -8.14 8.37
N THR A 201 15.35 -8.79 7.24
CA THR A 201 14.02 -9.38 7.03
C THR A 201 13.80 -10.66 7.82
N ASN A 202 14.82 -11.52 7.98
CA ASN A 202 14.71 -12.70 8.82
C ASN A 202 14.50 -12.34 10.29
N VAL A 203 15.31 -11.42 10.83
CA VAL A 203 15.17 -10.95 12.22
C VAL A 203 13.78 -10.35 12.46
N GLN A 204 13.25 -9.59 11.50
CA GLN A 204 11.95 -8.96 11.63
C GLN A 204 10.78 -9.94 11.50
N ALA A 205 10.86 -10.88 10.54
CA ALA A 205 9.75 -11.78 10.22
C ALA A 205 9.66 -13.00 11.14
N HIS A 206 10.73 -13.29 11.87
CA HIS A 206 10.87 -14.50 12.68
C HIS A 206 11.33 -14.14 14.10
N ASP A 207 10.58 -13.27 14.78
CA ASP A 207 10.84 -12.80 16.16
C ASP A 207 10.81 -13.96 17.21
N PHE A 208 10.22 -15.08 16.82
CA PHE A 208 10.22 -16.35 17.59
C PHE A 208 11.53 -17.15 17.48
N ILE A 209 12.47 -16.72 16.62
CA ILE A 209 13.83 -17.29 16.52
C ILE A 209 14.83 -16.25 16.99
N ALA A 210 15.76 -16.63 17.85
CA ALA A 210 16.76 -15.72 18.38
C ALA A 210 17.57 -15.03 17.27
N GLU A 211 17.74 -13.72 17.36
CA GLU A 211 18.51 -12.92 16.38
C GLU A 211 19.95 -13.45 16.21
N THR A 212 20.54 -13.99 17.27
CA THR A 212 21.88 -14.60 17.26
C THR A 212 22.00 -15.77 16.30
N TYR A 213 20.90 -16.52 16.08
CA TYR A 213 20.85 -17.59 15.08
C TYR A 213 21.06 -17.02 13.68
N TRP A 214 20.30 -15.98 13.29
CA TRP A 214 20.41 -15.36 11.97
C TRP A 214 21.78 -14.71 11.75
N LYS A 215 22.30 -14.03 12.76
CA LYS A 215 23.67 -13.47 12.72
C LYS A 215 24.73 -14.56 12.58
N GLY A 216 24.55 -15.70 13.23
CA GLY A 216 25.47 -16.85 13.11
C GLY A 216 25.47 -17.50 11.72
N GLN A 217 24.33 -17.46 11.01
CA GLN A 217 24.21 -17.99 9.66
C GLN A 217 24.68 -17.02 8.56
N PHE A 218 24.92 -15.76 8.89
CA PHE A 218 25.20 -14.70 7.91
C PHE A 218 26.36 -15.04 6.97
N GLU A 219 27.53 -15.43 7.49
CA GLU A 219 28.70 -15.76 6.68
C GLU A 219 28.53 -17.06 5.86
N ASN A 220 27.77 -18.02 6.38
CA ASN A 220 27.45 -19.24 5.66
C ASN A 220 26.56 -18.95 4.45
N VAL A 221 25.49 -18.19 4.66
CA VAL A 221 24.57 -17.82 3.59
C VAL A 221 25.26 -16.93 2.55
N LYS A 222 26.11 -15.98 2.99
CA LYS A 222 26.90 -15.12 2.09
C LYS A 222 27.79 -15.91 1.14
N LYS A 223 28.33 -17.06 1.59
CA LYS A 223 29.14 -17.97 0.75
C LYS A 223 28.30 -18.79 -0.24
N LEU A 224 27.06 -19.14 0.13
CA LEU A 224 26.18 -19.97 -0.68
C LEU A 224 25.44 -19.18 -1.77
N ILE A 225 25.07 -17.93 -1.50
CA ILE A 225 24.32 -17.06 -2.41
C ILE A 225 24.93 -16.98 -3.81
N PRO A 226 26.23 -16.80 -4.02
CA PRO A 226 26.82 -16.70 -5.37
C PRO A 226 26.70 -17.98 -6.22
N ALA A 227 26.52 -19.13 -5.58
CA ALA A 227 26.34 -20.42 -6.25
C ALA A 227 24.86 -20.77 -6.49
N SER A 228 23.93 -19.94 -6.01
CA SER A 228 22.48 -20.13 -6.12
C SER A 228 21.90 -19.32 -7.26
N GLU A 229 20.74 -19.69 -7.78
CA GLU A 229 19.93 -18.85 -8.67
C GLU A 229 19.29 -17.73 -7.86
N VAL A 230 19.85 -16.51 -7.91
CA VAL A 230 19.31 -15.35 -7.18
C VAL A 230 18.93 -14.26 -8.15
N TYR A 231 17.68 -13.82 -8.05
CA TYR A 231 17.15 -12.68 -8.80
C TYR A 231 16.86 -11.53 -7.86
N VAL A 232 17.44 -10.38 -8.18
CA VAL A 232 17.27 -9.14 -7.41
C VAL A 232 16.23 -8.24 -8.04
N CYS A 233 15.47 -7.58 -7.19
CA CYS A 233 14.55 -6.52 -7.56
C CYS A 233 15.23 -5.18 -7.29
N GLU A 234 15.57 -4.47 -8.37
CA GLU A 234 16.24 -3.17 -8.33
C GLU A 234 15.25 -2.05 -8.57
N LYS A 235 15.33 -0.99 -7.77
CA LYS A 235 14.60 0.27 -7.93
C LYS A 235 15.55 1.44 -7.74
N SER A 236 15.63 2.33 -8.74
CA SER A 236 16.50 3.52 -8.70
C SER A 236 17.94 3.19 -8.28
N ASN A 237 18.55 2.16 -8.90
CA ASN A 237 19.90 1.64 -8.63
C ASN A 237 20.12 1.10 -7.20
N LYS A 238 19.05 0.74 -6.48
CA LYS A 238 19.13 0.08 -5.17
C LYS A 238 18.41 -1.26 -5.21
N ILE A 239 18.99 -2.27 -4.61
CA ILE A 239 18.32 -3.54 -4.40
C ILE A 239 17.26 -3.36 -3.30
N VAL A 240 16.01 -3.63 -3.63
CA VAL A 240 14.86 -3.47 -2.72
C VAL A 240 14.23 -4.80 -2.32
N GLY A 241 14.67 -5.90 -2.93
CA GLY A 241 14.27 -7.25 -2.60
C GLY A 241 14.96 -8.27 -3.49
N PHE A 242 14.85 -9.54 -3.15
CA PHE A 242 15.36 -10.64 -3.95
C PHE A 242 14.61 -11.93 -3.70
N ILE A 243 14.73 -12.87 -4.62
CA ILE A 243 14.30 -14.26 -4.49
C ILE A 243 15.49 -15.18 -4.75
N GLY A 244 15.65 -16.20 -3.91
CA GLY A 244 16.61 -17.26 -4.09
C GLY A 244 15.92 -18.54 -4.52
N LEU A 245 16.43 -19.21 -5.56
CA LEU A 245 15.92 -20.47 -6.07
C LEU A 245 17.04 -21.54 -6.01
N SER A 246 16.62 -22.76 -5.76
CA SER A 246 17.44 -23.98 -5.92
C SER A 246 16.59 -24.99 -6.67
N GLU A 247 16.83 -25.13 -7.97
CA GLU A 247 15.95 -25.84 -8.89
C GLU A 247 14.52 -25.30 -8.82
N ASN A 248 13.55 -26.09 -8.35
CA ASN A 248 12.14 -25.67 -8.18
C ASN A 248 11.82 -25.21 -6.75
N TYR A 249 12.82 -25.23 -5.86
CA TYR A 249 12.64 -24.79 -4.48
C TYR A 249 12.89 -23.31 -4.32
N ILE A 250 11.95 -22.59 -3.74
CA ILE A 250 12.11 -21.20 -3.33
C ILE A 250 12.80 -21.19 -1.95
N ALA A 251 14.09 -20.85 -1.94
CA ALA A 251 14.85 -20.72 -0.70
C ALA A 251 14.41 -19.51 0.15
N GLY A 252 13.77 -18.55 -0.47
CA GLY A 252 13.13 -17.41 0.20
C GLY A 252 12.86 -16.23 -0.72
N ILE A 253 11.88 -15.43 -0.33
CA ILE A 253 11.57 -14.12 -0.93
C ILE A 253 11.75 -13.06 0.14
N PHE A 254 12.62 -12.11 -0.11
CA PHE A 254 13.02 -11.10 0.84
C PHE A 254 12.79 -9.71 0.24
N VAL A 255 12.05 -8.86 0.95
CA VAL A 255 11.76 -7.48 0.52
C VAL A 255 12.12 -6.54 1.65
N ALA A 256 12.98 -5.57 1.36
CA ALA A 256 13.40 -4.56 2.33
C ALA A 256 12.16 -3.86 2.95
N PHE A 257 12.20 -3.60 4.25
CA PHE A 257 11.07 -3.14 5.06
C PHE A 257 10.31 -1.97 4.42
N ASN A 258 11.03 -0.94 4.00
CA ASN A 258 10.44 0.26 3.39
C ASN A 258 9.80 0.01 2.02
N PHE A 259 9.96 -1.18 1.45
CA PHE A 259 9.43 -1.58 0.15
C PHE A 259 8.44 -2.75 0.23
N GLN A 260 8.11 -3.20 1.44
CA GLN A 260 7.06 -4.21 1.63
C GLN A 260 5.68 -3.61 1.36
N SER A 261 4.72 -4.46 0.96
CA SER A 261 3.36 -4.07 0.58
C SER A 261 3.24 -3.23 -0.72
N TYR A 262 4.33 -3.06 -1.47
CA TYR A 262 4.34 -2.42 -2.80
C TYR A 262 4.32 -3.44 -3.96
N GLY A 263 3.89 -4.66 -3.73
CA GLY A 263 3.79 -5.69 -4.76
C GLY A 263 5.13 -6.32 -5.18
N ILE A 264 6.27 -5.92 -4.59
CA ILE A 264 7.60 -6.44 -4.96
C ILE A 264 7.71 -7.94 -4.75
N GLY A 265 7.23 -8.45 -3.62
CA GLY A 265 7.24 -9.90 -3.34
C GLY A 265 6.45 -10.69 -4.39
N LYS A 266 5.27 -10.18 -4.81
CA LYS A 266 4.50 -10.78 -5.90
C LYS A 266 5.25 -10.76 -7.22
N ARG A 267 5.86 -9.64 -7.60
CA ARG A 267 6.63 -9.53 -8.86
C ARG A 267 7.82 -10.49 -8.90
N LEU A 268 8.56 -10.66 -7.79
CA LEU A 268 9.63 -11.64 -7.66
C LEU A 268 9.10 -13.07 -7.82
N LEU A 269 7.96 -13.36 -7.21
CA LEU A 269 7.31 -14.66 -7.32
C LEU A 269 6.77 -14.93 -8.73
N ASP A 270 6.11 -13.95 -9.36
CA ASP A 270 5.63 -14.05 -10.75
C ASP A 270 6.78 -14.26 -11.72
N TYR A 271 7.91 -13.59 -11.49
CA TYR A 271 9.13 -13.81 -12.27
C TYR A 271 9.62 -15.25 -12.14
N ALA A 272 9.69 -15.80 -10.92
CA ALA A 272 10.08 -17.19 -10.68
C ALA A 272 9.10 -18.19 -11.32
N LYS A 273 7.78 -17.93 -11.24
CA LYS A 273 6.75 -18.73 -11.93
C LYS A 273 6.89 -18.71 -13.46
N GLY A 274 7.40 -17.61 -14.02
CA GLY A 274 7.72 -17.54 -15.44
C GLY A 274 8.94 -18.36 -15.86
N LEU A 275 9.82 -18.71 -14.91
CA LEU A 275 11.02 -19.53 -15.16
C LEU A 275 10.80 -21.01 -14.90
N LYS A 276 9.95 -21.35 -13.95
CA LYS A 276 9.76 -22.73 -13.43
C LYS A 276 8.27 -23.08 -13.46
N PRO A 277 7.89 -24.24 -14.02
CA PRO A 277 6.47 -24.65 -14.12
C PRO A 277 5.85 -25.00 -12.76
N GLU A 278 6.66 -25.50 -11.86
CA GLU A 278 6.26 -25.87 -10.50
C GLU A 278 7.25 -25.26 -9.50
N LEU A 279 6.72 -24.77 -8.39
CA LEU A 279 7.54 -24.20 -7.32
C LEU A 279 7.05 -24.72 -5.97
N TYR A 280 8.00 -24.97 -5.06
CA TYR A 280 7.68 -25.33 -3.68
C TYR A 280 8.59 -24.58 -2.70
N LEU A 281 8.15 -24.47 -1.44
CA LEU A 281 8.86 -23.74 -0.40
C LEU A 281 8.48 -24.27 0.98
N HIS A 282 9.32 -23.94 1.98
CA HIS A 282 8.94 -24.05 3.38
C HIS A 282 8.66 -22.67 3.95
N VAL A 283 7.66 -22.58 4.81
CA VAL A 283 7.30 -21.34 5.51
C VAL A 283 6.91 -21.63 6.95
N TYR A 284 7.49 -20.92 7.89
CA TYR A 284 7.14 -21.06 9.30
C TYR A 284 5.66 -20.77 9.54
N GLN A 285 5.00 -21.68 10.28
CA GLN A 285 3.57 -21.54 10.60
C GLN A 285 3.29 -20.23 11.37
N LYS A 286 4.22 -19.79 12.20
CA LYS A 286 4.16 -18.54 12.96
C LYS A 286 4.27 -17.31 12.08
N ASN A 287 4.84 -17.40 10.87
CA ASN A 287 4.87 -16.30 9.91
C ASN A 287 3.56 -16.24 9.11
N ILE A 288 2.48 -15.89 9.82
CA ILE A 288 1.11 -15.85 9.28
C ILE A 288 1.02 -14.95 8.03
N ARG A 289 1.83 -13.88 7.99
CA ARG A 289 1.85 -12.95 6.86
C ARG A 289 2.38 -13.62 5.59
N ALA A 290 3.45 -14.39 5.69
CA ALA A 290 4.03 -15.12 4.57
C ALA A 290 3.10 -16.26 4.13
N VAL A 291 2.51 -17.02 5.07
CA VAL A 291 1.54 -18.07 4.76
C VAL A 291 0.37 -17.51 3.95
N LYS A 292 -0.25 -16.43 4.42
CA LYS A 292 -1.36 -15.76 3.69
C LYS A 292 -0.91 -15.22 2.34
N PHE A 293 0.30 -14.73 2.22
CA PHE A 293 0.85 -14.27 0.93
C PHE A 293 0.90 -15.42 -0.06
N TYR A 294 1.52 -16.56 0.29
CA TYR A 294 1.65 -17.70 -0.62
C TYR A 294 0.28 -18.32 -0.95
N GLN A 295 -0.65 -18.42 0.00
CA GLN A 295 -2.02 -18.88 -0.27
C GLN A 295 -2.74 -18.01 -1.30
N ARG A 296 -2.64 -16.69 -1.17
CA ARG A 296 -3.21 -15.74 -2.15
C ARG A 296 -2.57 -15.87 -3.53
N GLU A 297 -1.31 -16.27 -3.58
CA GLU A 297 -0.57 -16.49 -4.83
C GLU A 297 -0.69 -17.94 -5.33
N ASN A 298 -1.75 -18.67 -4.94
CA ASN A 298 -2.10 -20.03 -5.40
C ASN A 298 -1.08 -21.11 -4.98
N PHE A 299 -0.48 -20.98 -3.80
CA PHE A 299 0.23 -22.08 -3.16
C PHE A 299 -0.71 -22.79 -2.19
N VAL A 300 -0.64 -24.12 -2.17
CA VAL A 300 -1.39 -24.97 -1.24
C VAL A 300 -0.43 -25.64 -0.26
N ILE A 301 -0.91 -25.86 0.96
CA ILE A 301 -0.16 -26.63 1.97
C ILE A 301 -0.20 -28.09 1.57
N GLU A 302 0.97 -28.71 1.41
CA GLU A 302 1.12 -30.12 1.10
C GLU A 302 1.36 -30.97 2.36
N SER A 303 2.21 -30.47 3.25
CA SER A 303 2.53 -31.15 4.51
C SER A 303 3.05 -30.19 5.57
N GLU A 304 3.17 -30.71 6.80
CA GLU A 304 3.79 -30.02 7.92
C GLU A 304 5.13 -30.69 8.25
N THR A 305 6.13 -29.88 8.54
CA THR A 305 7.48 -30.32 8.93
C THR A 305 7.96 -29.53 10.15
N VAL A 306 9.09 -29.92 10.70
CA VAL A 306 9.79 -29.21 11.76
C VAL A 306 11.21 -28.97 11.29
N ASP A 307 11.67 -27.73 11.39
CA ASP A 307 13.01 -27.35 10.96
C ASP A 307 14.10 -27.70 12.00
N ALA A 308 15.35 -27.37 11.69
CA ALA A 308 16.49 -27.62 12.58
C ALA A 308 16.46 -26.79 13.89
N THR A 309 15.63 -25.75 13.97
CA THR A 309 15.44 -24.93 15.17
C THR A 309 14.33 -25.46 16.07
N GLY A 310 13.58 -26.49 15.62
CA GLY A 310 12.42 -27.04 16.31
C GLY A 310 11.11 -26.33 16.01
N GLU A 311 11.11 -25.36 15.09
CA GLU A 311 9.92 -24.61 14.70
C GLU A 311 9.13 -25.35 13.59
N LYS A 312 7.80 -25.25 13.67
CA LYS A 312 6.90 -25.87 12.68
C LYS A 312 6.84 -25.07 11.41
N GLU A 313 6.92 -25.76 10.28
CA GLU A 313 6.82 -25.21 8.94
C GLU A 313 5.71 -25.90 8.13
N PHE A 314 5.17 -25.18 7.16
CA PHE A 314 4.39 -25.76 6.07
C PHE A 314 5.29 -25.94 4.84
N LEU A 315 5.29 -27.13 4.26
CA LEU A 315 5.68 -27.30 2.87
C LEU A 315 4.51 -26.86 1.99
N MET A 316 4.74 -25.88 1.15
CA MET A 316 3.73 -25.34 0.23
C MET A 316 4.22 -25.48 -1.21
N LYS A 317 3.28 -25.76 -2.15
CA LYS A 317 3.58 -25.86 -3.59
C LYS A 317 2.55 -25.13 -4.43
N THR A 318 2.95 -24.76 -5.65
CA THR A 318 2.02 -24.24 -6.68
C THR A 318 1.01 -25.31 -7.06
N LEU A 319 -0.24 -24.87 -7.35
CA LEU A 319 -1.28 -25.70 -7.94
C LEU A 319 -0.96 -25.99 -9.39
#